data_ec5f47d4671fa5a95b27c0e9cd0fcef4
#
_entry.id   ec5f47d4671fa5a95b27c0e9cd0fcef4
#
_cell.length_a   1.000
_cell.length_b   1.000
_cell.length_c   1.000
_cell.angle_alpha   90.00
_cell.angle_beta   90.00
_cell.angle_gamma   90.00
#
_symmetry.space_group_name_H-M   'P 1'
#
loop_
_entity.id
_entity.type
_entity.pdbx_description
1 polymer ?
#
loop_
_entity_poly.entity_id
_entity_poly.type
_entity_poly.pdbx_seq_one_letter_code
_entity_poly.pdbx_strand_id
1 'polypeptide(L)'
;HYAVAAVDEAIKNAGIDFEKLNRNKIGVIWGSGNGGIQTFQEQVEEFAKGNRHPRFNPYFIPKIIADIPSGVIAIRYGLRGLNFSTISACASSNNAIIDAYNYIRLGKADMIITGGSEAPVNETGIGGFNASKALSIRNDHPEAASRPFDSKRDGFVMGEGGGALILESLEAALKRGATILAEVAGSGMAGDAYHLTGTHPDGEGAYLGMLDALEDAELEASQIDYVNAHATS
;
A
#
# COMPACT_ATOMS: atom_id res chain seq x y z
N HIS A 1 5.78 -7.54 -9.11
CA HIS A 1 5.92 -6.88 -10.42
C HIS A 1 5.27 -5.50 -10.42
N TYR A 2 4.00 -5.34 -9.94
CA TYR A 2 3.30 -4.05 -9.90
C TYR A 2 4.09 -2.98 -9.15
N ALA A 3 4.68 -3.32 -7.99
CA ALA A 3 5.52 -2.41 -7.22
C ALA A 3 6.69 -1.85 -8.05
N VAL A 4 7.42 -2.73 -8.74
CA VAL A 4 8.58 -2.32 -9.54
C VAL A 4 8.14 -1.44 -10.71
N ALA A 5 7.06 -1.80 -11.40
CA ALA A 5 6.54 -1.02 -12.52
C ALA A 5 6.11 0.39 -12.08
N ALA A 6 5.33 0.48 -10.99
CA ALA A 6 4.89 1.77 -10.44
C ALA A 6 6.07 2.64 -9.98
N VAL A 7 7.09 2.05 -9.35
CA VAL A 7 8.28 2.77 -8.90
C VAL A 7 9.15 3.22 -10.08
N ASP A 8 9.34 2.37 -11.11
CA ASP A 8 10.07 2.77 -12.32
C ASP A 8 9.43 4.00 -12.97
N GLU A 9 8.10 4.04 -13.02
CA GLU A 9 7.34 5.16 -13.56
C GLU A 9 7.44 6.40 -12.65
N ALA A 10 7.29 6.24 -11.34
CA ALA A 10 7.40 7.35 -10.39
C ALA A 10 8.79 8.01 -10.42
N ILE A 11 9.86 7.20 -10.47
CA ILE A 11 11.25 7.69 -10.58
C ILE A 11 11.46 8.47 -11.88
N LYS A 12 10.94 7.94 -13.00
CA LYS A 12 11.00 8.62 -14.29
C LYS A 12 10.25 9.95 -14.27
N ASN A 13 9.04 9.97 -13.71
CA ASN A 13 8.23 11.19 -13.61
C ASN A 13 8.88 12.24 -12.69
N ALA A 14 9.51 11.80 -11.60
CA ALA A 14 10.23 12.68 -10.68
C ALA A 14 11.59 13.16 -11.20
N GLY A 15 12.07 12.64 -12.33
CA GLY A 15 13.35 12.99 -12.95
C GLY A 15 14.56 12.71 -12.04
N ILE A 16 14.53 11.58 -11.30
CA ILE A 16 15.56 11.25 -10.31
C ILE A 16 16.81 10.69 -10.99
N ASP A 17 17.95 11.31 -10.69
CA ASP A 17 19.28 10.81 -11.01
C ASP A 17 20.00 10.40 -9.71
N PHE A 18 19.98 9.10 -9.42
CA PHE A 18 20.57 8.54 -8.19
C PHE A 18 22.09 8.70 -8.11
N GLU A 19 22.81 8.96 -9.21
CA GLU A 19 24.25 9.20 -9.17
C GLU A 19 24.59 10.54 -8.50
N LYS A 20 23.64 11.46 -8.44
CA LYS A 20 23.79 12.77 -7.82
C LYS A 20 23.27 12.84 -6.39
N LEU A 21 22.75 11.74 -5.85
CA LEU A 21 22.08 11.70 -4.57
C LEU A 21 22.82 10.79 -3.57
N ASN A 22 22.65 11.10 -2.28
CA ASN A 22 23.14 10.23 -1.22
C ASN A 22 22.19 9.05 -0.99
N ARG A 23 22.45 7.91 -1.64
CA ARG A 23 21.65 6.70 -1.55
C ARG A 23 21.52 6.14 -0.12
N ASN A 24 22.37 6.52 0.82
CA ASN A 24 22.26 6.14 2.23
C ASN A 24 21.14 6.90 2.96
N LYS A 25 20.65 8.00 2.38
CA LYS A 25 19.54 8.82 2.88
C LYS A 25 18.24 8.62 2.09
N ILE A 26 18.21 7.65 1.18
CA ILE A 26 17.03 7.31 0.39
C ILE A 26 16.49 5.96 0.86
N GLY A 27 15.28 5.97 1.41
CA GLY A 27 14.60 4.79 1.93
C GLY A 27 13.52 4.23 0.99
N VAL A 28 13.03 3.04 1.34
CA VAL A 28 11.85 2.42 0.72
C VAL A 28 10.93 1.91 1.82
N ILE A 29 9.70 2.40 1.87
CA ILE A 29 8.66 1.91 2.79
C ILE A 29 7.46 1.53 1.93
N TRP A 30 7.05 0.25 1.97
CA TRP A 30 6.08 -0.29 1.02
C TRP A 30 4.94 -1.03 1.71
N GLY A 31 3.69 -0.79 1.28
CA GLY A 31 2.51 -1.45 1.79
C GLY A 31 2.14 -2.70 0.98
N SER A 32 1.86 -3.81 1.66
CA SER A 32 1.27 -5.01 1.08
C SER A 32 0.46 -5.74 2.14
N GLY A 33 -0.78 -6.10 1.84
CA GLY A 33 -1.68 -6.74 2.80
C GLY A 33 -1.51 -8.25 2.89
N ASN A 34 -1.38 -8.93 1.74
CA ASN A 34 -1.38 -10.40 1.66
C ASN A 34 -0.02 -11.00 1.29
N GLY A 35 0.85 -10.21 0.67
CA GLY A 35 2.11 -10.75 0.13
C GLY A 35 1.90 -11.71 -1.04
N GLY A 36 2.77 -12.72 -1.17
CA GLY A 36 2.80 -13.65 -2.31
C GLY A 36 1.81 -14.80 -2.21
N ILE A 37 0.53 -14.53 -2.04
CA ILE A 37 -0.52 -15.55 -1.83
C ILE A 37 -0.62 -16.56 -2.98
N GLN A 38 -0.42 -16.13 -4.23
CA GLN A 38 -0.41 -17.03 -5.39
C GLN A 38 0.77 -18.02 -5.30
N THR A 39 1.97 -17.53 -5.01
CA THR A 39 3.13 -18.40 -4.84
C THR A 39 2.93 -19.38 -3.69
N PHE A 40 2.29 -18.93 -2.60
CA PHE A 40 1.95 -19.82 -1.49
C PHE A 40 1.00 -20.93 -1.93
N GLN A 41 -0.08 -20.59 -2.61
CA GLN A 41 -1.03 -21.56 -3.16
C GLN A 41 -0.33 -22.58 -4.05
N GLU A 42 0.41 -22.14 -5.08
CA GLU A 42 1.11 -23.00 -6.03
C GLU A 42 2.05 -23.99 -5.34
N GLN A 43 2.87 -23.52 -4.40
CA GLN A 43 3.86 -24.35 -3.72
C GLN A 43 3.22 -25.34 -2.71
N VAL A 44 2.10 -24.97 -2.08
CA VAL A 44 1.34 -25.90 -1.21
C VAL A 44 0.63 -26.96 -2.05
N GLU A 45 0.10 -26.62 -3.21
CA GLU A 45 -0.48 -27.60 -4.14
C GLU A 45 0.57 -28.59 -4.66
N GLU A 46 1.73 -28.11 -5.09
CA GLU A 46 2.84 -28.97 -5.51
C GLU A 46 3.26 -29.93 -4.41
N PHE A 47 3.38 -29.45 -3.17
CA PHE A 47 3.69 -30.28 -1.99
C PHE A 47 2.62 -31.34 -1.77
N ALA A 48 1.33 -30.97 -1.84
CA ALA A 48 0.23 -31.92 -1.64
C ALA A 48 0.17 -33.00 -2.74
N LYS A 49 0.33 -32.61 -4.01
CA LYS A 49 0.34 -33.51 -5.18
C LYS A 49 1.60 -34.40 -5.22
N GLY A 50 2.73 -33.95 -4.66
CA GLY A 50 4.02 -34.64 -4.62
C GLY A 50 4.20 -35.60 -3.45
N ASN A 51 3.12 -36.25 -2.98
CA ASN A 51 3.16 -37.15 -1.82
C ASN A 51 3.72 -36.52 -0.54
N ARG A 52 3.51 -35.21 -0.40
CA ARG A 52 4.02 -34.39 0.73
C ARG A 52 5.54 -34.41 0.85
N HIS A 53 6.24 -34.61 -0.24
CA HIS A 53 7.69 -34.49 -0.24
C HIS A 53 8.10 -33.03 -0.21
N PRO A 54 8.87 -32.54 0.78
CA PRO A 54 9.13 -31.11 1.01
C PRO A 54 10.16 -30.54 0.02
N ARG A 55 9.81 -30.53 -1.26
CA ARG A 55 10.58 -29.87 -2.32
C ARG A 55 9.89 -28.56 -2.69
N PHE A 56 10.38 -27.46 -2.11
CA PHE A 56 9.90 -26.12 -2.43
C PHE A 56 10.89 -25.38 -3.33
N ASN A 57 10.38 -24.39 -4.06
CA ASN A 57 11.23 -23.47 -4.80
C ASN A 57 12.19 -22.76 -3.83
N PRO A 58 13.51 -22.63 -4.12
CA PRO A 58 14.45 -21.92 -3.25
C PRO A 58 14.05 -20.48 -2.91
N TYR A 59 13.27 -19.84 -3.78
CA TYR A 59 12.74 -18.51 -3.59
C TYR A 59 11.32 -18.49 -2.98
N PHE A 60 10.83 -19.63 -2.49
CA PHE A 60 9.48 -19.71 -1.92
C PHE A 60 9.28 -18.66 -0.81
N ILE A 61 10.11 -18.68 0.22
CA ILE A 61 10.00 -17.74 1.33
C ILE A 61 10.16 -16.28 0.87
N PRO A 62 11.23 -15.91 0.12
CA PRO A 62 11.34 -14.54 -0.39
C PRO A 62 10.15 -14.06 -1.21
N LYS A 63 9.47 -14.98 -1.94
CA LYS A 63 8.33 -14.61 -2.77
C LYS A 63 7.03 -14.43 -2.01
N ILE A 64 6.88 -15.00 -0.82
CA ILE A 64 5.63 -14.93 -0.06
C ILE A 64 5.61 -13.80 0.98
N ILE A 65 6.76 -13.37 1.47
CA ILE A 65 6.81 -12.31 2.49
C ILE A 65 6.44 -10.95 1.92
N ALA A 66 5.65 -10.20 2.70
CA ALA A 66 5.08 -8.93 2.25
C ALA A 66 6.11 -7.79 2.10
N ASP A 67 7.30 -7.94 2.69
CA ASP A 67 8.35 -6.91 2.63
C ASP A 67 9.24 -6.99 1.39
N ILE A 68 9.13 -8.06 0.61
CA ILE A 68 10.02 -8.27 -0.55
C ILE A 68 9.98 -7.14 -1.58
N PRO A 69 8.86 -6.45 -1.84
CA PRO A 69 8.85 -5.31 -2.76
C PRO A 69 9.80 -4.20 -2.33
N SER A 70 9.86 -3.87 -1.03
CA SER A 70 10.78 -2.84 -0.53
C SER A 70 12.24 -3.24 -0.73
N GLY A 71 12.57 -4.51 -0.46
CA GLY A 71 13.91 -5.07 -0.70
C GLY A 71 14.31 -5.08 -2.17
N VAL A 72 13.43 -5.53 -3.07
CA VAL A 72 13.68 -5.58 -4.52
C VAL A 72 13.89 -4.18 -5.09
N ILE A 73 13.07 -3.20 -4.69
CA ILE A 73 13.22 -1.80 -5.10
C ILE A 73 14.58 -1.26 -4.62
N ALA A 74 14.92 -1.48 -3.35
CA ALA A 74 16.19 -1.02 -2.79
C ALA A 74 17.40 -1.62 -3.54
N ILE A 75 17.39 -2.91 -3.84
CA ILE A 75 18.44 -3.59 -4.61
C ILE A 75 18.55 -2.99 -6.02
N ARG A 76 17.40 -2.81 -6.70
CA ARG A 76 17.35 -2.31 -8.08
C ARG A 76 18.01 -0.95 -8.25
N TYR A 77 17.85 -0.06 -7.28
CA TYR A 77 18.34 1.31 -7.32
C TYR A 77 19.54 1.57 -6.40
N GLY A 78 20.01 0.56 -5.68
CA GLY A 78 21.15 0.66 -4.77
C GLY A 78 20.88 1.56 -3.56
N LEU A 79 19.61 1.58 -3.06
CA LEU A 79 19.18 2.42 -1.95
C LEU A 79 19.55 1.76 -0.62
N ARG A 80 20.07 2.53 0.33
CA ARG A 80 20.62 2.02 1.59
C ARG A 80 20.04 2.71 2.83
N GLY A 81 19.01 3.54 2.65
CA GLY A 81 18.27 4.13 3.75
C GLY A 81 17.32 3.14 4.43
N LEU A 82 16.29 3.67 5.10
CA LEU A 82 15.25 2.87 5.73
C LEU A 82 14.62 1.90 4.72
N ASN A 83 14.42 0.63 5.12
CA ASN A 83 13.82 -0.39 4.27
C ASN A 83 12.97 -1.34 5.08
N PHE A 84 11.65 -1.25 4.92
CA PHE A 84 10.68 -2.14 5.56
C PHE A 84 9.32 -2.03 4.87
N SER A 85 8.39 -2.91 5.26
CA SER A 85 7.00 -2.87 4.80
C SER A 85 6.02 -2.73 5.94
N THR A 86 4.89 -2.09 5.66
CA THR A 86 3.75 -1.96 6.56
C THR A 86 2.66 -2.96 6.18
N ILE A 87 2.06 -3.58 7.19
CA ILE A 87 0.94 -4.52 7.02
C ILE A 87 -0.17 -4.10 7.97
N SER A 88 -1.24 -3.56 7.40
CA SER A 88 -2.45 -3.11 8.10
C SER A 88 -3.67 -3.28 7.20
N ALA A 89 -3.77 -4.46 6.56
CA ALA A 89 -4.83 -4.80 5.61
C ALA A 89 -4.99 -3.70 4.52
N CYS A 90 -6.19 -3.19 4.31
CA CYS A 90 -6.47 -2.16 3.28
C CYS A 90 -5.74 -0.83 3.54
N ALA A 91 -5.33 -0.53 4.78
CA ALA A 91 -4.60 0.67 5.14
C ALA A 91 -3.07 0.56 4.95
N SER A 92 -2.54 -0.60 4.49
CA SER A 92 -1.09 -0.83 4.41
C SER A 92 -0.35 0.25 3.61
N SER A 93 -0.89 0.65 2.45
CA SER A 93 -0.27 1.71 1.63
C SER A 93 -0.32 3.08 2.29
N ASN A 94 -1.45 3.42 2.95
CA ASN A 94 -1.56 4.68 3.68
C ASN A 94 -0.55 4.73 4.84
N ASN A 95 -0.43 3.65 5.60
CA ASN A 95 0.55 3.57 6.68
C ASN A 95 2.00 3.65 6.17
N ALA A 96 2.29 3.08 4.99
CA ALA A 96 3.60 3.24 4.36
C ALA A 96 3.91 4.72 4.03
N ILE A 97 2.91 5.46 3.54
CA ILE A 97 3.02 6.90 3.25
C ILE A 97 3.19 7.70 4.54
N ILE A 98 2.40 7.40 5.57
CA ILE A 98 2.48 8.05 6.91
C ILE A 98 3.87 7.83 7.52
N ASP A 99 4.36 6.60 7.52
CA ASP A 99 5.69 6.30 8.03
C ASP A 99 6.78 7.04 7.24
N ALA A 100 6.69 7.06 5.91
CA ALA A 100 7.62 7.79 5.07
C ALA A 100 7.63 9.30 5.40
N TYR A 101 6.47 9.91 5.54
CA TYR A 101 6.30 11.30 5.94
C TYR A 101 6.94 11.56 7.31
N ASN A 102 6.63 10.74 8.30
CA ASN A 102 7.17 10.90 9.65
C ASN A 102 8.69 10.72 9.71
N TYR A 103 9.26 9.75 9.01
CA TYR A 103 10.71 9.55 8.99
C TYR A 103 11.45 10.70 8.28
N ILE A 104 10.86 11.31 7.26
CA ILE A 104 11.41 12.51 6.62
C ILE A 104 11.35 13.70 7.59
N ARG A 105 10.23 13.94 8.26
CA ARG A 105 10.09 15.00 9.28
C ARG A 105 11.11 14.85 10.42
N LEU A 106 11.40 13.61 10.82
CA LEU A 106 12.41 13.29 11.83
C LEU A 106 13.87 13.41 11.32
N GLY A 107 14.10 13.78 10.05
CA GLY A 107 15.44 13.89 9.46
C GLY A 107 16.18 12.56 9.29
N LYS A 108 15.43 11.43 9.31
CA LYS A 108 16.01 10.10 9.15
C LYS A 108 16.30 9.75 7.69
N ALA A 109 15.59 10.37 6.76
CA ALA A 109 15.76 10.24 5.33
C ALA A 109 15.54 11.60 4.65
N ASP A 110 16.22 11.81 3.52
CA ASP A 110 16.00 12.97 2.66
C ASP A 110 14.91 12.68 1.61
N MET A 111 14.79 11.40 1.24
CA MET A 111 13.82 10.90 0.27
C MET A 111 13.37 9.48 0.67
N ILE A 112 12.10 9.19 0.46
CA ILE A 112 11.55 7.82 0.62
C ILE A 112 10.65 7.50 -0.57
N ILE A 113 10.91 6.37 -1.20
CA ILE A 113 10.00 5.74 -2.17
C ILE A 113 8.96 4.99 -1.36
N THR A 114 7.69 5.32 -1.52
CA THR A 114 6.59 4.74 -0.76
C THR A 114 5.39 4.45 -1.63
N GLY A 115 4.45 3.69 -1.12
CA GLY A 115 3.24 3.29 -1.82
C GLY A 115 2.80 1.90 -1.42
N GLY A 116 2.17 1.18 -2.33
CA GLY A 116 1.78 -0.20 -2.10
C GLY A 116 1.39 -0.94 -3.35
N SER A 117 1.29 -2.24 -3.24
CA SER A 117 0.88 -3.12 -4.34
C SER A 117 0.31 -4.42 -3.82
N GLU A 118 -0.64 -4.97 -4.57
CA GLU A 118 -1.24 -6.27 -4.27
C GLU A 118 -1.62 -7.00 -5.55
N ALA A 119 -1.52 -8.35 -5.52
CA ALA A 119 -1.92 -9.24 -6.61
C ALA A 119 -2.71 -10.45 -6.06
N PRO A 120 -3.95 -10.23 -5.54
CA PRO A 120 -4.72 -11.24 -4.84
C PRO A 120 -5.71 -12.01 -5.73
N VAL A 121 -5.78 -11.71 -7.03
CA VAL A 121 -6.78 -12.31 -7.95
C VAL A 121 -6.34 -13.71 -8.36
N ASN A 122 -6.50 -14.65 -7.44
CA ASN A 122 -6.28 -16.08 -7.63
C ASN A 122 -7.33 -16.86 -6.85
N GLU A 123 -7.35 -18.18 -6.97
CA GLU A 123 -8.37 -19.05 -6.35
C GLU A 123 -8.43 -18.87 -4.83
N THR A 124 -7.27 -18.80 -4.17
CA THR A 124 -7.21 -18.62 -2.71
C THR A 124 -7.69 -17.24 -2.28
N GLY A 125 -7.27 -16.17 -2.96
CA GLY A 125 -7.70 -14.81 -2.67
C GLY A 125 -9.21 -14.64 -2.88
N ILE A 126 -9.72 -15.01 -4.05
CA ILE A 126 -11.14 -14.94 -4.37
C ILE A 126 -11.95 -15.84 -3.41
N GLY A 127 -11.52 -17.08 -3.19
CA GLY A 127 -12.18 -18.03 -2.28
C GLY A 127 -12.24 -17.52 -0.85
N GLY A 128 -11.15 -16.92 -0.35
CA GLY A 128 -11.07 -16.35 0.99
C GLY A 128 -12.04 -15.19 1.21
N PHE A 129 -12.04 -14.21 0.31
CA PHE A 129 -12.97 -13.08 0.39
C PHE A 129 -14.43 -13.48 0.11
N ASN A 130 -14.66 -14.45 -0.77
CA ASN A 130 -15.99 -15.00 -1.00
C ASN A 130 -16.53 -15.73 0.26
N ALA A 131 -15.70 -16.48 0.95
CA ALA A 131 -16.07 -17.17 2.21
C ALA A 131 -16.49 -16.17 3.30
N SER A 132 -15.88 -14.98 3.34
CA SER A 132 -16.28 -13.88 4.24
C SER A 132 -17.47 -13.06 3.74
N LYS A 133 -18.05 -13.42 2.58
CA LYS A 133 -19.18 -12.72 1.91
C LYS A 133 -18.87 -11.25 1.63
N ALA A 134 -17.63 -10.94 1.32
CA ALA A 134 -17.16 -9.58 1.06
C ALA A 134 -17.23 -9.17 -0.41
N LEU A 135 -17.31 -10.16 -1.33
CA LEU A 135 -17.35 -9.90 -2.77
C LEU A 135 -18.77 -9.72 -3.29
N SER A 136 -18.93 -8.83 -4.29
CA SER A 136 -20.15 -8.72 -5.06
C SER A 136 -20.43 -10.03 -5.80
N ILE A 137 -21.71 -10.44 -5.83
CA ILE A 137 -22.17 -11.61 -6.57
C ILE A 137 -22.84 -11.26 -7.91
N ARG A 138 -22.75 -10.00 -8.33
CA ARG A 138 -23.39 -9.47 -9.53
C ARG A 138 -22.64 -9.86 -10.81
N ASN A 139 -22.59 -11.16 -11.11
CA ASN A 139 -21.85 -11.71 -12.26
C ASN A 139 -22.62 -11.58 -13.60
N ASP A 140 -23.92 -11.32 -13.55
CA ASP A 140 -24.78 -11.07 -14.72
C ASP A 140 -24.63 -9.65 -15.29
N HIS A 141 -24.13 -8.69 -14.47
CA HIS A 141 -23.84 -7.32 -14.85
C HIS A 141 -22.53 -6.85 -14.22
N PRO A 142 -21.37 -7.41 -14.62
CA PRO A 142 -20.08 -7.17 -13.96
C PRO A 142 -19.62 -5.70 -14.05
N GLU A 143 -20.00 -4.98 -15.10
CA GLU A 143 -19.70 -3.55 -15.29
C GLU A 143 -20.38 -2.64 -14.26
N ALA A 144 -21.42 -3.13 -13.59
CA ALA A 144 -22.15 -2.45 -12.53
C ALA A 144 -22.00 -3.11 -11.15
N ALA A 145 -21.05 -4.03 -11.00
CA ALA A 145 -20.84 -4.76 -9.74
C ALA A 145 -20.19 -3.86 -8.67
N SER A 146 -19.12 -3.14 -9.03
CA SER A 146 -18.49 -2.12 -8.16
C SER A 146 -19.33 -0.85 -8.19
N ARG A 147 -19.99 -0.52 -7.07
CA ARG A 147 -20.89 0.64 -6.95
C ARG A 147 -20.82 1.27 -5.54
N PRO A 148 -19.68 1.86 -5.17
CA PRO A 148 -19.52 2.52 -3.88
C PRO A 148 -20.65 3.52 -3.60
N PHE A 149 -21.08 3.58 -2.35
CA PHE A 149 -22.17 4.44 -1.86
C PHE A 149 -23.58 4.13 -2.39
N ASP A 150 -23.73 3.20 -3.33
CA ASP A 150 -25.06 2.73 -3.77
C ASP A 150 -25.79 1.99 -2.63
N SER A 151 -27.08 2.26 -2.44
CA SER A 151 -27.88 1.61 -1.40
C SER A 151 -28.08 0.11 -1.63
N LYS A 152 -27.87 -0.37 -2.87
CA LYS A 152 -28.01 -1.77 -3.26
C LYS A 152 -26.66 -2.45 -3.52
N ARG A 153 -25.55 -1.85 -3.07
CA ARG A 153 -24.24 -2.49 -3.15
C ARG A 153 -24.23 -3.79 -2.35
N ASP A 154 -23.49 -4.78 -2.82
CA ASP A 154 -23.51 -6.15 -2.29
C ASP A 154 -22.11 -6.71 -2.03
N GLY A 155 -21.08 -5.90 -2.10
CA GLY A 155 -19.70 -6.28 -1.89
C GLY A 155 -18.77 -5.62 -2.91
N PHE A 156 -17.47 -5.77 -2.71
CA PHE A 156 -16.47 -5.20 -3.60
C PHE A 156 -16.08 -6.14 -4.76
N VAL A 157 -15.47 -5.58 -5.79
CA VAL A 157 -14.82 -6.32 -6.87
C VAL A 157 -13.31 -6.31 -6.63
N MET A 158 -12.71 -7.49 -6.55
CA MET A 158 -11.28 -7.62 -6.30
C MET A 158 -10.48 -7.12 -7.51
N GLY A 159 -9.44 -6.34 -7.24
CA GLY A 159 -8.51 -5.84 -8.24
C GLY A 159 -7.06 -6.12 -7.87
N GLU A 160 -6.17 -5.90 -8.83
CA GLU A 160 -4.72 -5.96 -8.67
C GLU A 160 -4.10 -4.66 -9.14
N GLY A 161 -2.97 -4.30 -8.55
CA GLY A 161 -2.25 -3.11 -8.99
C GLY A 161 -1.19 -2.66 -8.01
N GLY A 162 -0.60 -1.50 -8.32
CA GLY A 162 0.36 -0.82 -7.48
C GLY A 162 0.41 0.67 -7.77
N GLY A 163 0.71 1.46 -6.76
CA GLY A 163 0.95 2.89 -6.85
C GLY A 163 2.19 3.29 -6.07
N ALA A 164 2.94 4.25 -6.57
CA ALA A 164 4.16 4.73 -5.95
C ALA A 164 4.20 6.26 -5.86
N LEU A 165 4.71 6.75 -4.74
CA LEU A 165 5.01 8.15 -4.49
C LEU A 165 6.50 8.31 -4.14
N ILE A 166 7.07 9.43 -4.53
CA ILE A 166 8.39 9.88 -4.08
C ILE A 166 8.15 11.01 -3.10
N LEU A 167 8.38 10.73 -1.83
CA LEU A 167 8.36 11.76 -0.79
C LEU A 167 9.78 12.27 -0.53
N GLU A 168 9.90 13.58 -0.41
CA GLU A 168 11.18 14.25 -0.15
C GLU A 168 11.01 15.33 0.91
N SER A 169 12.07 15.61 1.66
CA SER A 169 12.11 16.87 2.38
C SER A 169 12.06 18.04 1.40
N LEU A 170 11.38 19.12 1.76
CA LEU A 170 11.32 20.32 0.91
C LEU A 170 12.71 20.81 0.51
N GLU A 171 13.67 20.78 1.45
CA GLU A 171 15.05 21.16 1.18
C GLU A 171 15.70 20.29 0.09
N ALA A 172 15.56 18.96 0.17
CA ALA A 172 16.10 18.03 -0.81
C ALA A 172 15.46 18.23 -2.18
N ALA A 173 14.14 18.39 -2.23
CA ALA A 173 13.38 18.63 -3.46
C ALA A 173 13.84 19.93 -4.15
N LEU A 174 13.92 21.03 -3.42
CA LEU A 174 14.40 22.32 -3.96
C LEU A 174 15.85 22.27 -4.43
N LYS A 175 16.72 21.62 -3.66
CA LYS A 175 18.15 21.49 -3.99
C LYS A 175 18.39 20.77 -5.31
N ARG A 176 17.59 19.75 -5.65
CA ARG A 176 17.71 19.04 -6.93
C ARG A 176 16.88 19.66 -8.06
N GLY A 177 16.08 20.70 -7.78
CA GLY A 177 15.19 21.32 -8.76
C GLY A 177 13.98 20.45 -9.11
N ALA A 178 13.42 19.75 -8.13
CA ALA A 178 12.27 18.90 -8.33
C ALA A 178 11.01 19.68 -8.75
N THR A 179 10.18 19.08 -9.59
CA THR A 179 8.80 19.53 -9.76
C THR A 179 7.99 19.02 -8.59
N ILE A 180 7.61 19.91 -7.68
CA ILE A 180 6.79 19.57 -6.51
C ILE A 180 5.34 19.53 -6.94
N LEU A 181 4.68 18.38 -6.78
CA LEU A 181 3.28 18.18 -7.18
C LEU A 181 2.30 18.56 -6.07
N ALA A 182 2.65 18.26 -4.82
CA ALA A 182 1.84 18.52 -3.63
C ALA A 182 2.71 18.46 -2.38
N GLU A 183 2.16 18.91 -1.26
CA GLU A 183 2.70 18.75 0.09
C GLU A 183 1.88 17.71 0.85
N VAL A 184 2.52 16.86 1.62
CA VAL A 184 1.86 16.05 2.66
C VAL A 184 1.85 16.89 3.92
N ALA A 185 0.71 17.48 4.23
CA ALA A 185 0.57 18.45 5.32
C ALA A 185 0.44 17.78 6.68
N GLY A 186 -0.24 16.64 6.76
CA GLY A 186 -0.44 15.91 8.01
C GLY A 186 -0.85 14.47 7.79
N SER A 187 -0.88 13.71 8.88
CA SER A 187 -1.23 12.30 8.89
C SER A 187 -2.03 11.95 10.15
N GLY A 188 -2.92 10.94 10.04
CA GLY A 188 -3.68 10.46 11.18
C GLY A 188 -3.94 8.96 11.09
N MET A 189 -3.93 8.30 12.24
CA MET A 189 -4.22 6.86 12.36
C MET A 189 -5.08 6.59 13.56
N ALA A 190 -6.10 5.74 13.39
CA ALA A 190 -6.94 5.31 14.49
C ALA A 190 -7.38 3.85 14.28
N GLY A 191 -7.85 3.21 15.33
CA GLY A 191 -8.46 1.88 15.29
C GLY A 191 -9.87 1.92 15.84
N ASP A 192 -10.77 1.16 15.23
CA ASP A 192 -12.18 1.10 15.66
C ASP A 192 -12.39 0.42 17.04
N ALA A 193 -11.48 -0.48 17.44
CA ALA A 193 -11.60 -1.30 18.65
C ALA A 193 -12.99 -1.97 18.79
N TYR A 194 -13.60 -2.35 17.66
CA TYR A 194 -15.01 -2.77 17.60
C TYR A 194 -15.17 -4.24 17.17
N HIS A 195 -14.72 -4.60 15.98
CA HIS A 195 -14.92 -5.92 15.40
C HIS A 195 -13.71 -6.33 14.54
N LEU A 196 -13.53 -7.66 14.35
CA LEU A 196 -12.37 -8.19 13.61
C LEU A 196 -12.32 -7.72 12.15
N THR A 197 -13.46 -7.60 11.48
CA THR A 197 -13.57 -7.25 10.06
C THR A 197 -14.58 -6.13 9.77
N GLY A 198 -15.51 -5.85 10.67
CA GLY A 198 -16.52 -4.81 10.52
C GLY A 198 -16.05 -3.47 11.05
N THR A 199 -16.38 -2.39 10.36
CA THR A 199 -16.15 -1.02 10.84
C THR A 199 -17.18 -0.64 11.91
N HIS A 200 -16.82 0.30 12.79
CA HIS A 200 -17.73 0.83 13.78
C HIS A 200 -18.97 1.45 13.10
N PRO A 201 -20.21 1.16 13.56
CA PRO A 201 -21.45 1.63 12.93
C PRO A 201 -21.49 3.15 12.71
N ASP A 202 -20.95 3.91 13.67
CA ASP A 202 -20.94 5.38 13.64
C ASP A 202 -19.68 5.93 12.93
N GLY A 203 -18.79 5.05 12.42
CA GLY A 203 -17.56 5.44 11.72
C GLY A 203 -16.52 6.11 12.63
N GLU A 204 -16.52 5.82 13.93
CA GLU A 204 -15.71 6.53 14.93
C GLU A 204 -14.21 6.46 14.64
N GLY A 205 -13.67 5.28 14.25
CA GLY A 205 -12.25 5.15 13.95
C GLY A 205 -11.83 5.97 12.74
N ALA A 206 -12.65 5.99 11.68
CA ALA A 206 -12.38 6.83 10.51
C ALA A 206 -12.44 8.33 10.89
N TYR A 207 -13.42 8.72 11.70
CA TYR A 207 -13.53 10.08 12.21
C TYR A 207 -12.32 10.50 13.01
N LEU A 208 -11.86 9.68 13.96
CA LEU A 208 -10.66 9.95 14.77
C LEU A 208 -9.42 10.07 13.91
N GLY A 209 -9.22 9.17 12.93
CA GLY A 209 -8.09 9.25 12.01
C GLY A 209 -8.10 10.54 11.15
N MET A 210 -9.29 11.01 10.74
CA MET A 210 -9.41 12.30 10.03
C MET A 210 -9.12 13.49 10.94
N LEU A 211 -9.60 13.48 12.19
CA LEU A 211 -9.30 14.52 13.16
C LEU A 211 -7.79 14.60 13.45
N ASP A 212 -7.16 13.47 13.67
CA ASP A 212 -5.72 13.36 13.91
C ASP A 212 -4.92 13.96 12.75
N ALA A 213 -5.34 13.66 11.50
CA ALA A 213 -4.71 14.23 10.31
C ALA A 213 -4.88 15.74 10.18
N LEU A 214 -6.06 16.28 10.56
CA LEU A 214 -6.32 17.72 10.58
C LEU A 214 -5.49 18.42 11.65
N GLU A 215 -5.40 17.82 12.84
CA GLU A 215 -4.58 18.34 13.96
C GLU A 215 -3.09 18.37 13.58
N ASP A 216 -2.55 17.26 12.99
CA ASP A 216 -1.16 17.20 12.54
C ASP A 216 -0.87 18.21 11.41
N ALA A 217 -1.87 18.50 10.57
CA ALA A 217 -1.78 19.49 9.49
C ALA A 217 -2.02 20.93 9.94
N GLU A 218 -2.47 21.15 11.16
CA GLU A 218 -2.95 22.46 11.66
C GLU A 218 -4.06 23.07 10.79
N LEU A 219 -5.00 22.22 10.29
CA LEU A 219 -6.09 22.60 9.40
C LEU A 219 -7.46 22.39 10.05
N GLU A 220 -8.40 23.22 9.63
CA GLU A 220 -9.82 23.07 9.96
C GLU A 220 -10.55 22.22 8.90
N ALA A 221 -11.57 21.47 9.30
CA ALA A 221 -12.36 20.65 8.38
C ALA A 221 -12.96 21.43 7.19
N SER A 222 -13.27 22.72 7.41
CA SER A 222 -13.78 23.63 6.37
C SER A 222 -12.78 23.97 5.26
N GLN A 223 -11.52 23.65 5.45
CA GLN A 223 -10.44 23.87 4.47
C GLN A 223 -10.21 22.65 3.57
N ILE A 224 -10.98 21.56 3.79
CA ILE A 224 -10.88 20.33 2.99
C ILE A 224 -11.87 20.40 1.83
N ASP A 225 -11.37 20.39 0.62
CA ASP A 225 -12.17 20.42 -0.61
C ASP A 225 -12.58 19.04 -1.11
N TYR A 226 -11.78 18.00 -0.82
CA TYR A 226 -12.00 16.67 -1.34
C TYR A 226 -11.58 15.56 -0.36
N VAL A 227 -12.40 14.53 -0.25
CA VAL A 227 -12.10 13.31 0.52
C VAL A 227 -12.08 12.11 -0.42
N ASN A 228 -10.92 11.45 -0.55
CA ASN A 228 -10.81 10.17 -1.23
C ASN A 228 -11.12 9.05 -0.23
N ALA A 229 -12.37 8.61 -0.21
CA ALA A 229 -12.83 7.58 0.72
C ALA A 229 -12.34 6.19 0.32
N HIS A 230 -12.35 5.26 1.29
CA HIS A 230 -12.03 3.85 1.03
C HIS A 230 -12.99 3.20 0.00
N ALA A 231 -14.28 3.50 0.06
CA ALA A 231 -15.30 3.28 -0.96
C ALA A 231 -15.25 1.90 -1.65
N THR A 232 -15.21 0.83 -0.91
CA THR A 232 -15.06 -0.55 -1.43
C THR A 232 -16.30 -1.08 -2.17
N SER A 233 -17.52 -0.60 -1.86
CA SER A 233 -18.80 -1.09 -2.36
C SER A 233 -19.48 -2.17 -1.53
#